data_a330cfe7e02203c8c4d479effcbd3248
#
_entry.id   a330cfe7e02203c8c4d479effcbd3248
#
_cell.length_a   1.000
_cell.length_b   1.000
_cell.length_c   1.000
_cell.angle_alpha   90.00
_cell.angle_beta   90.00
_cell.angle_gamma   90.00
#
_symmetry.space_group_name_H-M   'P 1'
#
loop_
_entity.id
_entity.type
_entity.pdbx_description
1 polymer ?
#
loop_
_entity_poly.entity_id
_entity_poly.type
_entity_poly.pdbx_seq_one_letter_code
_entity_poly.pdbx_strand_id
1 'polypeptide(L)'
;MKTIGLAPNPQKRDAVQLASELAEWLKSIGAAVLMDEETARELGKPSIAASNEAILDADLLLVLGGDGTMLKWSRLAIPRGTAMMGVNFGHYGFITEVHPDEAKAALRKFLD
;
A
#
# COMPACT_ATOMS: atom_id res chain seq x y z
N MET A 1 15.65 7.19 5.52
CA MET A 1 14.60 7.07 4.49
C MET A 1 13.60 6.01 4.90
N LYS A 2 12.32 6.36 4.91
CA LYS A 2 11.28 5.39 5.23
C LYS A 2 10.85 4.60 4.00
N THR A 3 10.45 3.36 4.23
CA THR A 3 9.99 2.45 3.18
C THR A 3 8.49 2.24 3.31
N ILE A 4 7.77 2.44 2.22
CA ILE A 4 6.33 2.23 2.15
C ILE A 4 6.05 1.04 1.23
N GLY A 5 5.35 0.05 1.78
CA GLY A 5 4.85 -1.07 0.96
C GLY A 5 3.47 -0.73 0.45
N LEU A 6 3.23 -0.92 -0.84
CA LEU A 6 1.93 -0.69 -1.46
C LEU A 6 1.32 -2.03 -1.85
N ALA A 7 0.12 -2.30 -1.36
CA ALA A 7 -0.56 -3.57 -1.59
C ALA A 7 -1.97 -3.35 -2.14
N PRO A 8 -2.09 -3.01 -3.42
CA PRO A 8 -3.40 -2.84 -4.03
C PRO A 8 -4.05 -4.18 -4.35
N ASN A 9 -5.38 -4.23 -4.30
CA ASN A 9 -6.12 -5.37 -4.83
C ASN A 9 -5.96 -5.36 -6.35
N PRO A 10 -5.31 -6.38 -6.93
CA PRO A 10 -5.01 -6.38 -8.36
C PRO A 10 -6.24 -6.41 -9.26
N GLN A 11 -7.39 -6.78 -8.71
CA GLN A 11 -8.63 -6.85 -9.46
C GLN A 11 -9.46 -5.57 -9.39
N LYS A 12 -9.02 -4.59 -8.58
CA LYS A 12 -9.69 -3.28 -8.50
C LYS A 12 -8.84 -2.26 -9.25
N ARG A 13 -9.32 -1.86 -10.43
CA ARG A 13 -8.57 -0.95 -11.28
C ARG A 13 -8.26 0.38 -10.58
N ASP A 14 -9.23 0.92 -9.83
CA ASP A 14 -9.03 2.17 -9.11
C ASP A 14 -7.95 2.06 -8.04
N ALA A 15 -7.88 0.91 -7.35
CA ALA A 15 -6.85 0.69 -6.35
C ALA A 15 -5.47 0.61 -6.99
N VAL A 16 -5.35 -0.10 -8.11
CA VAL A 16 -4.08 -0.23 -8.84
C VAL A 16 -3.64 1.13 -9.37
N GLN A 17 -4.58 1.90 -9.91
CA GLN A 17 -4.27 3.23 -10.44
C GLN A 17 -3.77 4.17 -9.35
N LEU A 18 -4.44 4.19 -8.20
CA LEU A 18 -3.99 5.02 -7.08
C LEU A 18 -2.63 4.56 -6.56
N ALA A 19 -2.41 3.25 -6.47
CA ALA A 19 -1.11 2.72 -6.05
C ALA A 19 0.01 3.19 -6.98
N SER A 20 -0.24 3.20 -8.28
CA SER A 20 0.72 3.69 -9.27
C SER A 20 1.04 5.17 -9.06
N GLU A 21 0.01 5.98 -8.84
CA GLU A 21 0.19 7.41 -8.58
C GLU A 21 0.95 7.66 -7.28
N LEU A 22 0.61 6.92 -6.23
CA LEU A 22 1.28 7.04 -4.95
C LEU A 22 2.75 6.62 -5.03
N ALA A 23 3.06 5.58 -5.82
CA ALA A 23 4.43 5.14 -6.01
C ALA A 23 5.28 6.26 -6.62
N GLU A 24 4.77 6.93 -7.66
CA GLU A 24 5.47 8.04 -8.28
C GLU A 24 5.64 9.22 -7.31
N TRP A 25 4.58 9.57 -6.61
CA TRP A 25 4.61 10.66 -5.66
C TRP A 25 5.59 10.41 -4.52
N LEU A 26 5.55 9.20 -3.94
CA LEU A 26 6.45 8.83 -2.84
C LEU A 26 7.92 8.90 -3.27
N LYS A 27 8.21 8.42 -4.47
CA LYS A 27 9.57 8.51 -5.00
C LYS A 27 10.00 9.96 -5.14
N SER A 28 9.09 10.83 -5.56
CA SER A 28 9.40 12.25 -5.75
C SER A 28 9.74 12.96 -4.46
N ILE A 29 9.24 12.47 -3.32
CA ILE A 29 9.52 13.07 -2.01
C ILE A 29 10.58 12.30 -1.22
N GLY A 30 11.27 11.35 -1.86
CA GLY A 30 12.41 10.67 -1.27
C GLY A 30 12.12 9.43 -0.45
N ALA A 31 10.89 8.90 -0.50
CA ALA A 31 10.57 7.65 0.19
C ALA A 31 10.92 6.45 -0.68
N ALA A 32 11.29 5.34 -0.05
CA ALA A 32 11.45 4.07 -0.77
C ALA A 32 10.09 3.40 -0.88
N VAL A 33 9.85 2.73 -2.02
CA VAL A 33 8.55 2.11 -2.32
C VAL A 33 8.75 0.65 -2.72
N LEU A 34 7.90 -0.22 -2.18
CA LEU A 34 7.86 -1.64 -2.56
C LEU A 34 6.42 -2.00 -2.95
N MET A 35 6.28 -2.90 -3.92
CA MET A 35 4.99 -3.38 -4.40
C MET A 35 5.14 -4.84 -4.80
N ASP A 36 4.06 -5.63 -4.72
CA ASP A 36 4.13 -7.03 -5.13
C ASP A 36 4.57 -7.14 -6.59
N GLU A 37 5.33 -8.21 -6.88
CA GLU A 37 6.00 -8.36 -8.16
C GLU A 37 5.04 -8.31 -9.35
N GLU A 38 3.91 -9.02 -9.26
CA GLU A 38 2.98 -9.09 -10.36
C GLU A 38 2.43 -7.72 -10.72
N THR A 39 1.93 -6.99 -9.72
CA THR A 39 1.34 -5.66 -9.95
C THR A 39 2.40 -4.66 -10.41
N ALA A 40 3.57 -4.69 -9.80
CA ALA A 40 4.65 -3.78 -10.17
C ALA A 40 5.06 -3.98 -11.63
N ARG A 41 5.16 -5.24 -12.07
CA ARG A 41 5.52 -5.55 -13.46
C ARG A 41 4.43 -5.13 -14.43
N GLU A 42 3.18 -5.37 -14.08
CA GLU A 42 2.05 -4.94 -14.92
C GLU A 42 2.01 -3.43 -15.10
N LEU A 43 2.41 -2.69 -14.07
CA LEU A 43 2.46 -1.22 -14.14
C LEU A 43 3.73 -0.69 -14.82
N GLY A 44 4.64 -1.58 -15.24
CA GLY A 44 5.89 -1.14 -15.84
C GLY A 44 6.86 -0.55 -14.83
N LYS A 45 6.77 -0.99 -13.57
CA LYS A 45 7.61 -0.50 -12.47
C LYS A 45 8.39 -1.64 -11.81
N PRO A 46 9.19 -2.40 -12.57
CA PRO A 46 9.88 -3.55 -11.97
C PRO A 46 10.89 -3.19 -10.89
N SER A 47 11.33 -1.93 -10.85
CA SER A 47 12.31 -1.51 -9.84
C SER A 47 11.75 -1.50 -8.42
N ILE A 48 10.42 -1.47 -8.26
CA ILE A 48 9.81 -1.50 -6.93
C ILE A 48 9.22 -2.89 -6.59
N ALA A 49 9.37 -3.86 -7.48
CA ALA A 49 8.87 -5.21 -7.26
C ALA A 49 9.55 -5.87 -6.06
N ALA A 50 8.77 -6.49 -5.19
CA ALA A 50 9.29 -7.09 -3.97
C ALA A 50 8.46 -8.30 -3.55
N SER A 51 9.06 -9.18 -2.75
CA SER A 51 8.35 -10.31 -2.18
C SER A 51 7.40 -9.82 -1.07
N ASN A 52 6.45 -10.67 -0.70
CA ASN A 52 5.55 -10.36 0.39
C ASN A 52 6.30 -10.12 1.70
N GLU A 53 7.35 -10.91 1.94
CA GLU A 53 8.18 -10.74 3.14
C GLU A 53 8.83 -9.35 3.17
N ALA A 54 9.37 -8.90 2.06
CA ALA A 54 9.98 -7.58 1.98
C ALA A 54 8.95 -6.46 2.20
N ILE A 55 7.77 -6.63 1.62
CA ILE A 55 6.67 -5.67 1.79
C ILE A 55 6.25 -5.59 3.26
N LEU A 56 6.18 -6.74 3.94
CA LEU A 56 5.81 -6.80 5.35
C LEU A 56 6.89 -6.24 6.28
N ASP A 57 8.11 -6.12 5.80
CA ASP A 57 9.20 -5.50 6.56
C ASP A 57 9.29 -3.99 6.35
N ALA A 58 8.43 -3.41 5.52
CA ALA A 58 8.39 -1.98 5.30
C ALA A 58 8.01 -1.23 6.59
N ASP A 59 8.33 0.05 6.64
CA ASP A 59 7.97 0.89 7.79
C ASP A 59 6.46 1.08 7.90
N LEU A 60 5.78 1.09 6.76
CA LEU A 60 4.32 1.16 6.70
C LEU A 60 3.84 0.36 5.50
N LEU A 61 2.82 -0.44 5.72
CA LEU A 61 2.12 -1.16 4.66
C LEU A 61 0.81 -0.43 4.36
N LEU A 62 0.68 0.08 3.14
CA LEU A 62 -0.55 0.71 2.68
C LEU A 62 -1.31 -0.27 1.81
N VAL A 63 -2.47 -0.69 2.30
CA VAL A 63 -3.33 -1.65 1.60
C VAL A 63 -4.45 -0.88 0.91
N LEU A 64 -4.64 -1.15 -0.39
CA LEU A 64 -5.64 -0.44 -1.19
C LEU A 64 -6.66 -1.45 -1.73
N GLY A 65 -7.89 -1.36 -1.26
CA GLY A 65 -8.94 -2.29 -1.69
C GLY A 65 -10.13 -2.26 -0.78
N GLY A 66 -10.83 -3.38 -0.70
CA GLY A 66 -11.98 -3.55 0.18
C GLY A 66 -11.64 -4.42 1.39
N ASP A 67 -12.69 -4.87 2.08
CA ASP A 67 -12.52 -5.61 3.34
C ASP A 67 -11.70 -6.90 3.18
N GLY A 68 -11.89 -7.64 2.08
CA GLY A 68 -11.16 -8.88 1.86
C GLY A 68 -9.66 -8.65 1.74
N THR A 69 -9.26 -7.62 1.01
CA THR A 69 -7.85 -7.26 0.85
C THR A 69 -7.26 -6.81 2.18
N MET A 70 -8.01 -5.99 2.92
CA MET A 70 -7.59 -5.54 4.24
C MET A 70 -7.38 -6.72 5.18
N LEU A 71 -8.32 -7.65 5.19
CA LEU A 71 -8.25 -8.82 6.08
C LEU A 71 -7.06 -9.71 5.72
N LYS A 72 -6.84 -9.95 4.44
CA LYS A 72 -5.71 -10.77 3.98
C LYS A 72 -4.39 -10.20 4.49
N TRP A 73 -4.16 -8.91 4.27
CA TRP A 73 -2.90 -8.30 4.66
C TRP A 73 -2.77 -8.12 6.18
N SER A 74 -3.88 -7.88 6.89
CA SER A 74 -3.81 -7.78 8.35
C SER A 74 -3.40 -9.11 9.00
N ARG A 75 -3.84 -10.23 8.44
CA ARG A 75 -3.43 -11.55 8.93
C ARG A 75 -1.94 -11.78 8.79
N LEU A 76 -1.34 -11.21 7.75
CA LEU A 76 0.10 -11.32 7.52
C LEU A 76 0.89 -10.30 8.33
N ALA A 77 0.33 -9.09 8.50
CA ALA A 77 1.02 -7.98 9.15
C ALA A 77 1.03 -8.10 10.68
N ILE A 78 -0.09 -8.51 11.28
CA ILE A 78 -0.22 -8.56 12.75
C ILE A 78 0.87 -9.40 13.40
N PRO A 79 1.13 -10.65 12.97
CA PRO A 79 2.18 -11.46 13.61
C PRO A 79 3.58 -10.85 13.51
N ARG A 80 3.81 -10.01 12.52
CA ARG A 80 5.12 -9.39 12.30
C ARG A 80 5.21 -8.01 12.94
N GLY A 81 4.12 -7.49 13.46
CA GLY A 81 4.09 -6.14 14.03
C GLY A 81 4.20 -5.03 13.00
N THR A 82 3.86 -5.31 11.75
CA THR A 82 3.93 -4.32 10.67
C THR A 82 2.84 -3.27 10.84
N ALA A 83 3.22 -1.99 10.81
CA ALA A 83 2.23 -0.91 10.80
C ALA A 83 1.46 -0.94 9.47
N MET A 84 0.14 -0.84 9.56
CA MET A 84 -0.72 -0.96 8.39
C MET A 84 -1.74 0.16 8.34
N MET A 85 -1.96 0.69 7.13
CA MET A 85 -2.99 1.69 6.87
C MET A 85 -3.81 1.20 5.68
N GLY A 86 -5.12 1.39 5.72
CA GLY A 86 -6.00 0.97 4.64
C GLY A 86 -6.56 2.14 3.85
N VAL A 87 -6.62 2.00 2.52
CA VAL A 87 -7.36 2.90 1.64
C VAL A 87 -8.53 2.11 1.10
N ASN A 88 -9.75 2.50 1.49
CA ASN A 88 -10.95 1.73 1.17
C ASN A 88 -11.61 2.19 -0.12
N PHE A 89 -11.81 1.24 -1.05
CA PHE A 89 -12.49 1.46 -2.32
C PHE A 89 -13.87 0.81 -2.35
N GLY A 90 -14.37 0.34 -1.20
CA GLY A 90 -15.65 -0.32 -1.10
C GLY A 90 -16.41 0.17 0.12
N HIS A 91 -17.09 -0.76 0.80
CA HIS A 91 -17.78 -0.46 2.04
C HIS A 91 -16.78 -0.33 3.18
N TYR A 92 -17.08 0.55 4.12
CA TYR A 92 -16.26 0.65 5.32
C TYR A 92 -16.40 -0.59 6.16
N GLY A 93 -15.29 -1.20 6.48
CA GLY A 93 -15.23 -2.38 7.31
C GLY A 93 -14.92 -2.04 8.75
N PHE A 94 -14.35 -3.02 9.42
CA PHE A 94 -14.00 -2.94 10.84
C PHE A 94 -12.57 -2.44 11.09
N ILE A 95 -11.82 -2.15 10.03
CA ILE A 95 -10.46 -1.64 10.12
C ILE A 95 -10.49 -0.14 9.88
N THR A 96 -9.71 0.61 10.65
CA THR A 96 -9.59 2.06 10.44
C THR A 96 -8.94 2.34 9.10
N GLU A 97 -9.60 3.13 8.29
CA GLU A 97 -9.20 3.36 6.91
C GLU A 97 -9.34 4.81 6.52
N VAL A 98 -8.62 5.19 5.45
CA VAL A 98 -8.76 6.53 4.88
C VAL A 98 -9.41 6.42 3.50
N HIS A 99 -10.01 7.52 3.05
CA HIS A 99 -10.55 7.61 1.71
C HIS A 99 -9.41 7.73 0.68
N PRO A 100 -9.64 7.33 -0.58
CA PRO A 100 -8.61 7.46 -1.61
C PRO A 100 -8.03 8.87 -1.75
N ASP A 101 -8.87 9.90 -1.64
CA ASP A 101 -8.44 11.28 -1.77
C ASP A 101 -7.67 11.79 -0.54
N GLU A 102 -7.67 11.05 0.55
CA GLU A 102 -6.94 11.37 1.77
C GLU A 102 -5.60 10.65 1.89
N ALA A 103 -5.29 9.75 0.95
CA ALA A 103 -4.13 8.88 1.07
C ALA A 103 -2.81 9.65 1.15
N LYS A 104 -2.62 10.65 0.31
CA LYS A 104 -1.37 11.43 0.32
C LYS A 104 -1.19 12.18 1.63
N ALA A 105 -2.26 12.79 2.16
CA ALA A 105 -2.18 13.51 3.42
C ALA A 105 -1.83 12.56 4.58
N ALA A 106 -2.43 11.38 4.61
CA ALA A 106 -2.15 10.38 5.63
C ALA A 106 -0.70 9.89 5.57
N LEU A 107 -0.22 9.62 4.36
CA LEU A 107 1.18 9.21 4.17
C LEU A 107 2.15 10.31 4.57
N ARG A 108 1.81 11.54 4.27
CA ARG A 108 2.64 12.69 4.63
C ARG A 108 2.81 12.78 6.14
N LYS A 109 1.72 12.60 6.89
CA LYS A 109 1.78 12.59 8.35
C LYS A 109 2.68 11.48 8.88
N PHE A 110 2.60 10.31 8.27
CA PHE A 110 3.44 9.19 8.68
C PHE A 110 4.92 9.47 8.41
N LEU A 111 5.22 10.07 7.27
CA LEU A 111 6.60 10.34 6.84
C LEU A 111 7.24 11.50 7.61
N ASP A 112 6.44 12.44 8.08
CA ASP A 112 6.93 13.54 8.87
C ASP A 112 7.08 13.12 10.33
#